data_9d0560fb00ba2202dc947ee242b69f4f
#
_entry.id   9d0560fb00ba2202dc947ee242b69f4f
#
_cell.length_a   1.000
_cell.length_b   1.000
_cell.length_c   1.000
_cell.angle_alpha   90.00
_cell.angle_beta   90.00
_cell.angle_gamma   90.00
#
_symmetry.space_group_name_H-M   'P 1'
#
loop_
_entity.id
_entity.type
_entity.pdbx_description
1 polymer ?
#
loop_
_entity_poly.entity_id
_entity_poly.type
_entity_poly.pdbx_seq_one_letter_code
_entity_poly.pdbx_strand_id
1 'polypeptide(L)'
;MLKEIFVQTYYPTVKEAGLKFKINPVVLLAQIAIETGWGESRLCMDHNNFGGLTGFGKPTDYWPGTKIQLSEKSLTFRSYPDARSGIFDMARLLRSSYGNAC
;
A
#
# COMPACT_ATOMS: atom_id res chain seq x y z
N MET A 1 -12.77 -6.31 -7.88
CA MET A 1 -12.38 -7.71 -7.55
C MET A 1 -13.31 -8.24 -6.48
N LEU A 2 -13.74 -9.50 -6.58
CA LEU A 2 -14.54 -10.10 -5.51
C LEU A 2 -13.76 -10.06 -4.21
N LYS A 3 -14.46 -9.86 -3.10
CA LYS A 3 -13.82 -9.72 -1.79
C LYS A 3 -12.99 -10.95 -1.42
N GLU A 4 -13.52 -12.14 -1.71
CA GLU A 4 -12.82 -13.40 -1.44
C GLU A 4 -11.53 -13.50 -2.26
N ILE A 5 -11.57 -13.10 -3.52
CA ILE A 5 -10.39 -13.10 -4.39
C ILE A 5 -9.36 -12.09 -3.91
N PHE A 6 -9.82 -10.91 -3.50
CA PHE A 6 -8.94 -9.88 -2.93
C PHE A 6 -8.19 -10.45 -1.70
N VAL A 7 -8.91 -11.07 -0.77
CA VAL A 7 -8.30 -11.64 0.43
C VAL A 7 -7.31 -12.74 0.07
N GLN A 8 -7.71 -13.67 -0.79
CA GLN A 8 -6.83 -14.77 -1.20
C GLN A 8 -5.56 -14.27 -1.90
N THR A 9 -5.71 -13.22 -2.70
CA THR A 9 -4.59 -12.68 -3.49
C THR A 9 -3.58 -11.95 -2.60
N TYR A 10 -4.05 -11.12 -1.68
CA TYR A 10 -3.18 -10.19 -0.97
C TYR A 10 -2.89 -10.54 0.48
N TYR A 11 -3.74 -11.32 1.14
CA TYR A 11 -3.53 -11.59 2.56
C TYR A 11 -2.18 -12.24 2.88
N PRO A 12 -1.66 -13.17 2.09
CA PRO A 12 -0.33 -13.75 2.41
C PRO A 12 0.75 -12.68 2.50
N THR A 13 0.77 -11.72 1.57
CA THR A 13 1.73 -10.61 1.59
C THR A 13 1.44 -9.63 2.72
N VAL A 14 0.17 -9.32 2.94
CA VAL A 14 -0.24 -8.43 4.04
C VAL A 14 0.15 -9.02 5.39
N LYS A 15 0.00 -10.33 5.56
CA LYS A 15 0.42 -11.02 6.79
C LYS A 15 1.93 -10.89 7.01
N GLU A 16 2.72 -11.10 5.98
CA GLU A 16 4.18 -10.92 6.06
C GLU A 16 4.54 -9.49 6.47
N ALA A 17 3.94 -8.49 5.81
CA ALA A 17 4.20 -7.10 6.10
C ALA A 17 3.77 -6.74 7.53
N GLY A 18 2.61 -7.21 7.94
CA GLY A 18 2.11 -7.00 9.29
C GLY A 18 3.05 -7.58 10.35
N LEU A 19 3.53 -8.79 10.13
CA LEU A 19 4.47 -9.42 11.05
C LEU A 19 5.79 -8.65 11.10
N LYS A 20 6.30 -8.22 9.95
CA LYS A 20 7.56 -7.49 9.89
C LYS A 20 7.47 -6.15 10.62
N PHE A 21 6.42 -5.39 10.39
CA PHE A 21 6.28 -4.04 10.94
C PHE A 21 5.45 -3.99 12.23
N LYS A 22 5.09 -5.14 12.77
CA LYS A 22 4.32 -5.23 14.03
C LYS A 22 2.99 -4.51 13.96
N ILE A 23 2.27 -4.73 12.86
CA ILE A 23 0.91 -4.25 12.65
C ILE A 23 0.02 -5.47 12.57
N ASN A 24 -1.15 -5.43 13.22
CA ASN A 24 -2.13 -6.51 13.11
C ASN A 24 -2.48 -6.73 11.65
N PRO A 25 -2.22 -7.93 11.07
CA PRO A 25 -2.46 -8.16 9.65
C PRO A 25 -3.91 -7.99 9.21
N VAL A 26 -4.86 -8.30 10.07
CA VAL A 26 -6.28 -8.15 9.74
C VAL A 26 -6.65 -6.67 9.65
N VAL A 27 -6.11 -5.85 10.55
CA VAL A 27 -6.31 -4.39 10.51
C VAL A 27 -5.66 -3.81 9.25
N LEU A 28 -4.45 -4.24 8.94
CA LEU A 28 -3.75 -3.79 7.73
C LEU A 28 -4.54 -4.18 6.47
N LEU A 29 -5.05 -5.40 6.42
CA LEU A 29 -5.86 -5.86 5.29
C LEU A 29 -7.13 -5.02 5.15
N ALA A 30 -7.80 -4.71 6.25
CA ALA A 30 -9.01 -3.90 6.24
C ALA A 30 -8.73 -2.49 5.72
N GLN A 31 -7.63 -1.88 6.12
CA GLN A 31 -7.24 -0.57 5.62
C GLN A 31 -6.95 -0.59 4.12
N ILE A 32 -6.24 -1.60 3.66
CA ILE A 32 -5.95 -1.77 2.23
C ILE A 32 -7.25 -1.96 1.45
N ALA A 33 -8.17 -2.77 1.96
CA ALA A 33 -9.46 -2.98 1.30
C ALA A 33 -10.23 -1.68 1.13
N ILE A 34 -10.28 -0.86 2.17
CA ILE A 34 -10.97 0.44 2.13
C ILE A 34 -10.26 1.40 1.17
N GLU A 35 -8.95 1.53 1.29
CA GLU A 35 -8.17 2.48 0.48
C GLU A 35 -8.20 2.15 -1.01
N THR A 36 -8.28 0.88 -1.36
CA THR A 36 -8.22 0.45 -2.76
C THR A 36 -9.59 0.11 -3.35
N GLY A 37 -10.66 0.22 -2.56
CA GLY A 37 -11.98 -0.27 -3.00
C GLY A 37 -11.90 -1.74 -3.37
N TRP A 38 -11.32 -2.57 -2.49
CA TRP A 38 -11.13 -4.01 -2.71
C TRP A 38 -10.29 -4.29 -3.96
N GLY A 39 -9.24 -3.51 -4.15
CA GLY A 39 -8.29 -3.70 -5.23
C GLY A 39 -8.69 -3.09 -6.57
N GLU A 40 -9.78 -2.32 -6.63
CA GLU A 40 -10.31 -1.79 -7.89
C GLU A 40 -9.76 -0.44 -8.29
N SER A 41 -9.09 0.30 -7.39
CA SER A 41 -8.61 1.64 -7.71
C SER A 41 -7.50 1.61 -8.77
N ARG A 42 -7.41 2.68 -9.56
CA ARG A 42 -6.34 2.81 -10.57
C ARG A 42 -4.97 2.81 -9.92
N LEU A 43 -4.82 3.47 -8.79
CA LEU A 43 -3.55 3.46 -8.06
C LEU A 43 -3.12 2.05 -7.67
N CYS A 44 -4.06 1.22 -7.23
CA CYS A 44 -3.78 -0.16 -6.87
C CYS A 44 -3.49 -1.02 -8.10
N MET A 45 -4.39 -0.98 -9.09
CA MET A 45 -4.33 -1.86 -10.27
C MET A 45 -3.13 -1.54 -11.16
N ASP A 46 -2.88 -0.26 -11.43
CA ASP A 46 -1.88 0.15 -12.40
C ASP A 46 -0.53 0.47 -11.77
N HIS A 47 -0.49 0.81 -10.50
CA HIS A 47 0.72 1.34 -9.85
C HIS A 47 1.09 0.66 -8.54
N ASN A 48 0.37 -0.38 -8.16
CA ASN A 48 0.63 -1.14 -6.92
C ASN A 48 0.70 -0.26 -5.67
N ASN A 49 -0.02 0.87 -5.67
CA ASN A 49 -0.08 1.78 -4.53
C ASN A 49 -1.33 1.45 -3.72
N PHE A 50 -1.14 0.82 -2.57
CA PHE A 50 -2.23 0.26 -1.75
C PHE A 50 -2.71 1.20 -0.65
N GLY A 51 -2.00 2.29 -0.42
CA GLY A 51 -2.34 3.21 0.67
C GLY A 51 -2.55 4.65 0.23
N GLY A 52 -2.59 4.91 -1.08
CA GLY A 52 -2.70 6.28 -1.56
C GLY A 52 -1.46 7.12 -1.21
N LEU A 53 -0.29 6.50 -1.15
CA LEU A 53 0.93 7.20 -0.76
C LEU A 53 1.33 8.22 -1.82
N THR A 54 1.54 9.47 -1.37
CA THR A 54 1.97 10.56 -2.25
C THR A 54 3.44 10.42 -2.61
N GLY A 55 3.84 11.04 -3.72
CA GLY A 55 5.19 10.93 -4.28
C GLY A 55 6.24 11.78 -3.57
N PHE A 56 6.06 12.08 -2.31
CA PHE A 56 7.02 12.85 -1.53
C PHE A 56 8.00 11.94 -0.79
N GLY A 57 9.11 12.53 -0.39
CA GLY A 57 10.11 11.83 0.40
C GLY A 57 11.17 11.14 -0.45
N LYS A 58 12.10 10.51 0.24
CA LYS A 58 13.21 9.82 -0.38
C LYS A 58 12.80 8.39 -0.77
N PRO A 59 13.47 7.80 -1.76
CA PRO A 59 13.29 6.37 -2.02
C PRO A 59 13.46 5.53 -0.77
N THR A 60 12.73 4.42 -0.71
CA THR A 60 12.79 3.48 0.42
C THR A 60 13.27 2.13 -0.08
N ASP A 61 13.42 1.17 0.82
CA ASP A 61 13.76 -0.20 0.44
C ASP A 61 12.71 -0.82 -0.49
N TYR A 62 11.49 -0.28 -0.50
CA TYR A 62 10.37 -0.82 -1.27
C TYR A 62 9.93 0.10 -2.40
N TRP A 63 10.36 1.35 -2.38
CA TRP A 63 9.97 2.34 -3.39
C TRP A 63 11.20 2.97 -4.02
N PRO A 64 11.43 2.75 -5.32
CA PRO A 64 12.62 3.28 -6.00
C PRO A 64 12.54 4.78 -6.34
N GLY A 65 11.42 5.43 -6.08
CA GLY A 65 11.25 6.86 -6.35
C GLY A 65 10.35 7.17 -7.53
N THR A 66 9.80 6.15 -8.18
CA THR A 66 8.93 6.34 -9.35
C THR A 66 7.62 7.01 -8.95
N LYS A 67 7.26 8.07 -9.66
CA LYS A 67 6.07 8.87 -9.38
C LYS A 67 5.16 8.94 -10.58
N ILE A 68 3.85 9.03 -10.33
CA ILE A 68 2.85 9.17 -11.39
C ILE A 68 1.77 10.19 -10.97
N GLN A 69 1.10 10.75 -11.97
CA GLN A 69 -0.12 11.52 -11.78
C GLN A 69 -1.24 10.82 -12.53
N LEU A 70 -2.41 10.74 -11.91
CA LEU A 70 -3.57 10.14 -12.56
C LEU A 70 -4.25 11.11 -13.53
N SER A 71 -4.05 12.41 -13.32
CA SER A 71 -4.53 13.47 -14.20
C SER A 71 -3.68 14.71 -13.98
N GLU A 72 -3.81 15.71 -14.88
CA GLU A 72 -3.02 16.96 -14.81
C GLU A 72 -3.20 17.69 -13.48
N LYS A 73 -4.36 17.58 -12.88
CA LYS A 73 -4.67 18.29 -11.62
C LYS A 73 -4.56 17.42 -10.39
N SER A 74 -4.17 16.17 -10.54
CA SER A 74 -4.06 15.28 -9.38
C SER A 74 -2.75 15.50 -8.64
N LEU A 75 -2.72 15.01 -7.41
CA LEU A 75 -1.47 14.88 -6.67
C LEU A 75 -0.57 13.87 -7.37
N THR A 76 0.72 13.97 -7.09
CA THR A 76 1.69 12.96 -7.52
C THR A 76 1.68 11.82 -6.51
N PHE A 77 1.63 10.59 -7.01
CA PHE A 77 1.59 9.40 -6.17
C PHE A 77 2.79 8.50 -6.44
N ARG A 78 3.11 7.65 -5.48
CA ARG A 78 4.16 6.64 -5.64
C ARG A 78 3.67 5.53 -6.55
N SER A 79 4.55 5.08 -7.45
CA SER A 79 4.31 3.90 -8.28
C SER A 79 5.32 2.83 -7.90
N TYR A 80 4.87 1.59 -7.73
CA TYR A 80 5.69 0.49 -7.25
C TYR A 80 5.83 -0.59 -8.32
N PRO A 81 6.96 -1.31 -8.32
CA PRO A 81 7.21 -2.35 -9.33
C PRO A 81 6.33 -3.59 -9.17
N ASP A 82 5.84 -3.83 -7.96
CA ASP A 82 5.00 -5.01 -7.68
C ASP A 82 4.12 -4.76 -6.45
N ALA A 83 3.16 -5.65 -6.23
CA ALA A 83 2.23 -5.55 -5.11
C ALA A 83 2.94 -5.66 -3.76
N ARG A 84 3.93 -6.55 -3.66
CA ARG A 84 4.68 -6.75 -2.43
C ARG A 84 5.33 -5.44 -1.97
N SER A 85 6.03 -4.76 -2.89
CA SER A 85 6.69 -3.49 -2.58
C SER A 85 5.69 -2.44 -2.12
N GLY A 86 4.56 -2.33 -2.80
CA GLY A 86 3.52 -1.37 -2.42
C GLY A 86 2.93 -1.64 -1.04
N ILE A 87 2.64 -2.89 -0.74
CA ILE A 87 2.08 -3.29 0.56
C ILE A 87 3.10 -3.08 1.68
N PHE A 88 4.35 -3.46 1.45
CA PHE A 88 5.40 -3.29 2.47
C PHE A 88 5.70 -1.83 2.75
N ASP A 89 5.75 -0.99 1.70
CA ASP A 89 6.00 0.44 1.89
C ASP A 89 4.85 1.12 2.66
N MET A 90 3.61 0.73 2.36
CA MET A 90 2.45 1.20 3.12
C MET A 90 2.55 0.81 4.59
N ALA A 91 2.85 -0.45 4.87
CA ALA A 91 2.98 -0.94 6.25
C ALA A 91 4.12 -0.23 6.99
N ARG A 92 5.25 -0.03 6.32
CA ARG A 92 6.39 0.70 6.87
C ARG A 92 5.98 2.12 7.27
N LEU A 93 5.28 2.81 6.38
CA LEU A 93 4.84 4.19 6.64
C LEU A 93 3.84 4.26 7.78
N LEU A 94 2.87 3.34 7.81
CA LEU A 94 1.90 3.28 8.91
C LEU A 94 2.59 3.06 10.25
N ARG A 95 3.56 2.14 10.30
CA ARG A 95 4.30 1.90 11.54
C ARG A 95 5.08 3.12 11.98
N SER A 96 5.74 3.81 11.05
CA SER A 96 6.50 5.01 11.37
C SER A 96 5.59 6.15 11.85
N SER A 97 4.37 6.28 11.30
CA SER A 97 3.42 7.33 11.68
C SER A 97 2.77 7.07 13.04
N TYR A 98 2.49 5.82 13.38
CA TYR A 98 1.76 5.46 14.59
C TYR A 98 2.60 4.72 15.63
N GLY A 99 3.88 4.49 15.34
CA GLY A 99 4.74 3.69 16.19
C GLY A 99 4.88 4.22 17.61
N ASN A 100 4.88 5.52 17.78
CA ASN A 100 5.02 6.16 19.10
C ASN A 100 3.68 6.35 19.82
N ALA A 101 2.58 6.09 19.15
CA ALA A 101 1.24 6.18 19.73
C ALA A 101 0.74 4.86 20.31
N CYS A 102 1.44 3.78 20.02
CA CYS A 102 1.07 2.44 20.45
C CYS A 102 1.63 2.12 21.82
#